data_180a5f46607f1038efd99c5ff2cd75e3
#
_entry.id   180a5f46607f1038efd99c5ff2cd75e3
#
_cell.length_a   1.000
_cell.length_b   1.000
_cell.length_c   1.000
_cell.angle_alpha   90.00
_cell.angle_beta   90.00
_cell.angle_gamma   90.00
#
_symmetry.space_group_name_H-M   'P 1'
#
loop_
_entity.id
_entity.type
_entity.pdbx_description
1 polymer ?
#
loop_
_entity_poly.entity_id
_entity_poly.type
_entity_poly.pdbx_seq_one_letter_code
_entity_poly.pdbx_strand_id
1 'polypeptide(L)'
;MQWLYAGSTEAPSQPGLGVFAELCTRFPEGYEKVPHVGWNSLEPMPGSRLLAGVESGAYVYFTHSFKGPVTQDTAAVTTYIEPFAAVVERSNVFGVQFHPEKSAETGLKILRNFLSLDVEGATC
;
A
#
# COMPACT_ATOMS: atom_id res chain seq x y z
N MET A 1 -4.15 -1.38 5.58
CA MET A 1 -3.18 -0.28 5.40
C MET A 1 -3.73 1.08 5.84
N GLN A 2 -4.95 1.38 5.48
CA GLN A 2 -5.50 2.72 5.73
C GLN A 2 -5.58 3.10 7.22
N TRP A 3 -5.68 2.12 8.11
CA TRP A 3 -5.65 2.34 9.55
C TRP A 3 -4.33 2.92 10.08
N LEU A 4 -3.25 2.80 9.32
CA LEU A 4 -1.95 3.36 9.69
C LEU A 4 -1.90 4.88 9.57
N TYR A 5 -2.84 5.46 8.83
CA TYR A 5 -2.92 6.90 8.62
C TYR A 5 -3.63 7.60 9.78
N ALA A 6 -3.56 8.93 9.80
CA ALA A 6 -4.21 9.73 10.82
C ALA A 6 -5.73 9.62 10.78
N GLY A 7 -6.28 9.37 9.60
CA GLY A 7 -7.71 9.21 9.41
C GLY A 7 -8.06 9.05 7.94
N SER A 8 -9.34 9.12 7.65
CA SER A 8 -9.87 8.98 6.30
C SER A 8 -11.11 9.84 6.13
N THR A 9 -11.29 10.37 4.91
CA THR A 9 -12.52 11.09 4.59
C THR A 9 -13.73 10.15 4.52
N GLU A 10 -13.51 8.84 4.50
CA GLU A 10 -14.58 7.84 4.59
C GLU A 10 -15.31 7.90 5.93
N ALA A 11 -14.54 8.12 7.01
CA ALA A 11 -15.06 8.22 8.37
C ALA A 11 -14.39 9.38 9.09
N PRO A 12 -14.78 10.64 8.80
CA PRO A 12 -14.05 11.81 9.30
C PRO A 12 -13.93 11.91 10.82
N SER A 13 -14.87 11.32 11.55
CA SER A 13 -14.87 11.36 13.01
C SER A 13 -14.08 10.21 13.64
N GLN A 14 -13.57 9.28 12.84
CA GLN A 14 -12.87 8.10 13.33
C GLN A 14 -11.38 8.21 13.02
N PRO A 15 -10.52 8.47 14.02
CA PRO A 15 -9.09 8.55 13.78
C PRO A 15 -8.49 7.17 13.52
N GLY A 16 -7.42 7.15 12.71
CA GLY A 16 -6.59 5.97 12.54
C GLY A 16 -5.48 5.93 13.58
N LEU A 17 -4.51 5.04 13.35
CA LEU A 17 -3.38 4.86 14.27
C LEU A 17 -2.38 6.02 14.22
N GLY A 18 -2.39 6.81 13.14
CA GLY A 18 -1.54 8.00 13.05
C GLY A 18 -0.06 7.74 12.84
N VAL A 19 0.32 6.55 12.39
CA VAL A 19 1.72 6.27 12.02
C VAL A 19 2.15 7.20 10.91
N PHE A 20 1.26 7.44 9.95
CA PHE A 20 1.43 8.43 8.89
C PHE A 20 0.47 9.59 9.16
N ALA A 21 0.96 10.81 9.02
CA ALA A 21 0.21 12.01 9.39
C ALA A 21 -0.91 12.37 8.41
N GLU A 22 -0.85 11.83 7.20
CA GLU A 22 -1.79 12.14 6.13
C GLU A 22 -3.16 11.49 6.33
N LEU A 23 -4.14 11.95 5.56
CA LEU A 23 -5.47 11.36 5.51
C LEU A 23 -5.64 10.55 4.23
N CYS A 24 -6.33 9.42 4.33
CA CYS A 24 -6.79 8.69 3.16
C CYS A 24 -7.98 9.43 2.54
N THR A 25 -8.02 9.52 1.22
CA THR A 25 -9.07 10.22 0.48
C THR A 25 -9.66 9.33 -0.59
N ARG A 26 -10.88 9.64 -0.99
CA ARG A 26 -11.58 8.91 -2.04
C ARG A 26 -11.01 9.29 -3.42
N PHE A 27 -11.02 8.33 -4.35
CA PHE A 27 -10.69 8.63 -5.75
C PHE A 27 -11.66 9.66 -6.32
N PRO A 28 -11.18 10.58 -7.17
CA PRO A 28 -12.05 11.54 -7.85
C PRO A 28 -13.10 10.84 -8.71
N GLU A 29 -14.32 11.38 -8.72
CA GLU A 29 -15.39 10.87 -9.56
C GLU A 29 -15.30 11.43 -10.99
N GLY A 30 -15.97 10.76 -11.92
CA GLY A 30 -16.13 11.27 -13.29
C GLY A 30 -15.06 10.83 -14.27
N TYR A 31 -14.07 10.03 -13.86
CA TYR A 31 -13.01 9.52 -14.71
C TYR A 31 -13.17 8.04 -14.97
N GLU A 32 -12.70 7.23 -14.06
CA GLU A 32 -12.80 5.79 -14.15
C GLU A 32 -13.69 5.25 -13.04
N LYS A 33 -13.99 3.98 -13.12
CA LYS A 33 -14.90 3.34 -12.19
C LYS A 33 -14.31 3.29 -10.77
N VAL A 34 -15.10 3.69 -9.78
CA VAL A 34 -14.76 3.60 -8.36
C VAL A 34 -15.77 2.65 -7.72
N PRO A 35 -15.33 1.62 -6.98
CA PRO A 35 -13.96 1.34 -6.52
C PRO A 35 -13.01 0.87 -7.62
N HIS A 36 -11.72 1.01 -7.34
CA HIS A 36 -10.65 0.41 -8.13
C HIS A 36 -10.64 -1.08 -7.85
N VAL A 37 -11.11 -1.87 -8.78
CA VAL A 37 -11.20 -3.32 -8.65
C VAL A 37 -10.49 -3.97 -9.81
N GLY A 38 -9.54 -4.86 -9.51
CA GLY A 38 -8.82 -5.60 -10.52
C GLY A 38 -7.32 -5.55 -10.35
N TRP A 39 -6.62 -6.07 -11.35
CA TRP A 39 -5.17 -6.12 -11.37
C TRP A 39 -4.59 -4.79 -11.84
N ASN A 40 -3.56 -4.34 -11.14
CA ASN A 40 -2.81 -3.16 -11.55
C ASN A 40 -1.35 -3.32 -11.11
N SER A 41 -0.48 -2.54 -11.71
CA SER A 41 0.95 -2.70 -11.55
C SER A 41 1.51 -1.89 -10.39
N LEU A 42 2.62 -2.39 -9.84
CA LEU A 42 3.42 -1.71 -8.84
C LEU A 42 4.63 -1.06 -9.49
N GLU A 43 4.96 0.14 -9.04
CA GLU A 43 6.22 0.79 -9.32
C GLU A 43 7.00 0.89 -8.02
N PRO A 44 7.88 -0.08 -7.71
CA PRO A 44 8.62 -0.07 -6.45
C PRO A 44 9.63 1.07 -6.38
N MET A 45 9.77 1.63 -5.19
CA MET A 45 10.80 2.62 -4.90
C MET A 45 12.07 1.90 -4.44
N PRO A 46 13.26 2.48 -4.69
CA PRO A 46 14.51 1.85 -4.28
C PRO A 46 14.59 1.64 -2.76
N GLY A 47 15.17 0.53 -2.35
CA GLY A 47 15.48 0.28 -0.95
C GLY A 47 14.36 -0.33 -0.12
N SER A 48 13.23 -0.67 -0.72
CA SER A 48 12.17 -1.35 0.03
C SER A 48 12.58 -2.78 0.39
N ARG A 49 12.49 -3.10 1.66
CA ARG A 49 12.74 -4.46 2.14
C ARG A 49 11.58 -5.40 1.82
N LEU A 50 10.36 -4.90 1.96
CA LEU A 50 9.15 -5.68 1.69
C LEU A 50 9.07 -6.09 0.23
N LEU A 51 9.58 -5.26 -0.67
CA LEU A 51 9.49 -5.47 -2.11
C LEU A 51 10.78 -6.02 -2.72
N ALA A 52 11.66 -6.58 -1.91
CA ALA A 52 12.89 -7.19 -2.40
C ALA A 52 12.57 -8.26 -3.45
N GLY A 53 13.16 -8.15 -4.64
CA GLY A 53 12.92 -9.08 -5.74
C GLY A 53 11.60 -8.87 -6.49
N VAL A 54 10.81 -7.88 -6.11
CA VAL A 54 9.60 -7.51 -6.86
C VAL A 54 9.99 -6.54 -7.96
N GLU A 55 9.66 -6.90 -9.20
CA GLU A 55 10.02 -6.11 -10.37
C GLU A 55 9.06 -4.95 -10.60
N SER A 56 9.58 -3.88 -11.21
CA SER A 56 8.75 -2.79 -11.71
C SER A 56 7.73 -3.35 -12.71
N GLY A 57 6.48 -2.96 -12.55
CA GLY A 57 5.41 -3.44 -13.41
C GLY A 57 4.75 -4.74 -12.95
N ALA A 58 5.17 -5.32 -11.83
CA ALA A 58 4.53 -6.51 -11.29
C ALA A 58 3.07 -6.22 -10.91
N TYR A 59 2.18 -7.13 -11.26
CA TYR A 59 0.74 -6.93 -11.02
C TYR A 59 0.29 -7.50 -9.68
N VAL A 60 -0.60 -6.75 -9.04
CA VAL A 60 -1.27 -7.16 -7.79
C VAL A 60 -2.76 -6.81 -7.89
N TYR A 61 -3.57 -7.41 -7.04
CA TYR A 61 -5.02 -7.26 -7.07
C TYR A 61 -5.50 -6.22 -6.06
N PHE A 62 -6.28 -5.25 -6.56
CA PHE A 62 -6.84 -4.16 -5.76
C PHE A 62 -8.35 -4.25 -5.66
N THR A 63 -8.89 -3.78 -4.56
CA THR A 63 -10.31 -3.48 -4.40
C THR A 63 -10.46 -2.41 -3.31
N HIS A 64 -10.55 -1.14 -3.70
CA HIS A 64 -10.64 -0.03 -2.75
C HIS A 64 -11.20 1.22 -3.42
N SER A 65 -11.81 2.09 -2.62
CA SER A 65 -12.32 3.39 -3.06
C SER A 65 -11.52 4.55 -2.49
N PHE A 66 -10.78 4.31 -1.42
CA PHE A 66 -9.97 5.32 -0.74
C PHE A 66 -8.50 4.94 -0.83
N LYS A 67 -7.62 5.92 -0.77
CA LYS A 67 -6.19 5.73 -0.98
C LYS A 67 -5.37 6.65 -0.09
N GLY A 68 -4.15 6.22 0.22
CA GLY A 68 -3.16 7.07 0.86
C GLY A 68 -2.36 7.84 -0.18
N PRO A 69 -1.93 9.06 0.14
CA PRO A 69 -1.13 9.87 -0.78
C PRO A 69 0.29 9.32 -0.92
N VAL A 70 0.94 9.68 -2.01
CA VAL A 70 2.36 9.40 -2.21
C VAL A 70 3.18 10.32 -1.32
N THR A 71 4.02 9.74 -0.47
CA THR A 71 4.88 10.47 0.46
C THR A 71 6.28 9.88 0.46
N GLN A 72 7.15 10.40 1.32
CA GLN A 72 8.50 9.85 1.50
C GLN A 72 8.50 8.42 2.06
N ASP A 73 7.42 7.99 2.69
CA ASP A 73 7.28 6.64 3.23
C ASP A 73 6.65 5.67 2.23
N THR A 74 6.33 6.12 1.03
CA THR A 74 5.79 5.27 -0.03
C THR A 74 6.87 4.35 -0.56
N ALA A 75 6.63 3.04 -0.49
CA ALA A 75 7.56 2.04 -1.01
C ALA A 75 7.19 1.57 -2.41
N ALA A 76 5.96 1.71 -2.82
CA ALA A 76 5.53 1.47 -4.20
C ALA A 76 4.34 2.35 -4.55
N VAL A 77 4.32 2.78 -5.81
CA VAL A 77 3.25 3.63 -6.34
C VAL A 77 2.45 2.81 -7.36
N THR A 78 1.14 2.99 -7.34
CA THR A 78 0.25 2.51 -8.40
C THR A 78 -0.55 3.71 -8.89
N THR A 79 -0.87 3.73 -10.17
CA THR A 79 -1.68 4.79 -10.76
C THR A 79 -3.04 4.24 -11.19
N TYR A 80 -4.09 4.84 -10.66
CA TYR A 80 -5.47 4.61 -11.07
C TYR A 80 -6.19 5.92 -10.87
N ILE A 81 -6.57 6.59 -11.96
CA ILE A 81 -7.08 7.95 -11.98
C ILE A 81 -5.94 8.92 -11.59
N GLU A 82 -5.30 8.68 -10.45
CA GLU A 82 -4.14 9.43 -9.98
C GLU A 82 -3.17 8.49 -9.25
N PRO A 83 -1.90 8.88 -9.07
CA PRO A 83 -0.95 8.06 -8.32
C PRO A 83 -1.34 7.97 -6.85
N PHE A 84 -1.13 6.80 -6.26
CA PHE A 84 -1.36 6.60 -4.83
C PHE A 84 -0.33 5.63 -4.26
N ALA A 85 -0.21 5.64 -2.93
CA ALA A 85 0.69 4.72 -2.23
C ALA A 85 0.06 3.33 -2.20
N ALA A 86 0.64 2.40 -2.94
CA ALA A 86 0.23 1.00 -2.93
C ALA A 86 0.90 0.24 -1.78
N VAL A 87 2.11 0.64 -1.41
CA VAL A 87 2.88 0.08 -0.30
C VAL A 87 3.50 1.22 0.47
N VAL A 88 3.44 1.15 1.78
CA VAL A 88 4.11 2.07 2.69
C VAL A 88 5.05 1.30 3.61
N GLU A 89 6.17 1.91 3.93
CA GLU A 89 7.19 1.29 4.76
C GLU A 89 7.89 2.36 5.60
N ARG A 90 7.82 2.21 6.91
CA ARG A 90 8.55 3.09 7.85
C ARG A 90 9.09 2.22 8.98
N SER A 91 10.42 2.14 9.08
CA SER A 91 11.08 1.29 10.09
C SER A 91 10.56 -0.15 10.00
N ASN A 92 9.87 -0.63 11.01
CA ASN A 92 9.30 -1.97 11.03
C ASN A 92 7.78 -1.99 10.82
N VAL A 93 7.23 -0.89 10.30
CA VAL A 93 5.80 -0.79 9.97
C VAL A 93 5.63 -0.87 8.46
N PHE A 94 4.78 -1.80 8.03
CA PHE A 94 4.53 -2.07 6.62
C PHE A 94 3.04 -2.07 6.36
N GLY A 95 2.62 -1.55 5.22
CA GLY A 95 1.24 -1.60 4.80
C GLY A 95 1.11 -1.76 3.30
N VAL A 96 0.13 -2.52 2.87
CA VAL A 96 -0.18 -2.69 1.44
C VAL A 96 -1.66 -2.40 1.21
N GLN A 97 -1.97 -1.72 0.10
CA GLN A 97 -3.35 -1.41 -0.26
C GLN A 97 -4.02 -2.58 -0.97
N PHE A 98 -3.25 -3.35 -1.73
CA PHE A 98 -3.77 -4.51 -2.44
C PHE A 98 -3.94 -5.71 -1.50
N HIS A 99 -4.54 -6.76 -2.04
CA HIS A 99 -4.72 -8.04 -1.34
C HIS A 99 -3.60 -9.00 -1.75
N PRO A 100 -2.55 -9.19 -0.92
CA PRO A 100 -1.46 -10.10 -1.28
C PRO A 100 -1.95 -11.53 -1.52
N GLU A 101 -2.94 -11.96 -0.72
CA GLU A 101 -3.50 -13.30 -0.84
C GLU A 101 -4.23 -13.54 -2.17
N LYS A 102 -4.58 -12.46 -2.88
CA LYS A 102 -5.23 -12.52 -4.19
C LYS A 102 -4.31 -12.08 -5.33
N SER A 103 -3.04 -11.88 -5.05
CA SER A 103 -2.08 -11.32 -6.00
C SER A 103 -1.09 -12.34 -6.56
N ALA A 104 -1.48 -13.62 -6.58
CA ALA A 104 -0.71 -14.72 -7.16
C ALA A 104 0.74 -14.75 -6.67
N GLU A 105 1.70 -14.99 -7.56
CA GLU A 105 3.11 -15.15 -7.18
C GLU A 105 3.73 -13.86 -6.61
N THR A 106 3.34 -12.70 -7.13
CA THR A 106 3.82 -11.43 -6.60
C THR A 106 3.39 -11.25 -5.15
N GLY A 107 2.12 -11.53 -4.86
CA GLY A 107 1.62 -11.48 -3.50
C GLY A 107 2.32 -12.45 -2.57
N LEU A 108 2.56 -13.66 -3.04
CA LEU A 108 3.27 -14.68 -2.27
C LEU A 108 4.71 -14.25 -1.97
N LYS A 109 5.39 -13.68 -2.94
CA LYS A 109 6.75 -13.15 -2.75
C LYS A 109 6.78 -12.06 -1.69
N ILE A 110 5.83 -11.15 -1.72
CA ILE A 110 5.72 -10.06 -0.73
C ILE A 110 5.46 -10.62 0.66
N LEU A 111 4.56 -11.59 0.79
CA LEU A 111 4.29 -12.25 2.07
C LEU A 111 5.53 -12.99 2.60
N ARG A 112 6.26 -13.68 1.74
CA ARG A 112 7.52 -14.34 2.12
C ARG A 112 8.55 -13.31 2.58
N ASN A 113 8.67 -12.20 1.87
CA ASN A 113 9.57 -11.13 2.28
C ASN A 113 9.23 -10.62 3.67
N PHE A 114 7.95 -10.39 3.93
CA PHE A 114 7.49 -9.93 5.23
C PHE A 114 7.86 -10.91 6.36
N LEU A 115 7.62 -12.19 6.12
CA LEU A 115 7.93 -13.23 7.11
C LEU A 115 9.43 -13.41 7.33
N SER A 116 10.24 -13.05 6.34
CA SER A 116 11.69 -13.17 6.39
C SER A 116 12.39 -11.92 6.91
N LEU A 117 11.65 -10.84 7.15
CA LEU A 117 12.25 -9.60 7.63
C LEU A 117 12.81 -9.80 9.03
N ASP A 118 14.08 -9.42 9.16
CA ASP A 118 14.74 -9.39 10.45
C ASP A 118 14.42 -8.03 11.08
N VAL A 119 13.46 -8.04 11.95
CA VAL A 119 13.02 -6.80 12.62
C VAL A 119 13.94 -6.54 13.79
N GLU A 120 14.66 -5.44 13.73
CA GLU A 120 15.57 -5.05 14.78
C GLU A 120 14.85 -4.96 16.12
N GLY A 121 15.40 -5.67 17.11
CA GLY A 121 14.78 -5.74 18.43
C GLY A 121 13.65 -6.73 18.56
N ALA A 122 13.24 -7.36 17.49
CA ALA A 122 12.20 -8.40 17.50
C ALA A 122 12.81 -9.76 17.15
N THR A 123 13.91 -10.05 17.72
CA THR A 123 14.66 -11.29 17.49
C THR A 123 14.13 -12.43 18.35
N CYS A 124 12.92 -12.57 18.35
CA CYS A 124 12.34 -13.66 19.09
C CYS A 124 12.00 -14.82 18.20
#